data_65686b8535379bcb6355275ed586b01f
#
_entry.id   65686b8535379bcb6355275ed586b01f
#
_cell.length_a   1.000
_cell.length_b   1.000
_cell.length_c   1.000
_cell.angle_alpha   90.00
_cell.angle_beta   90.00
_cell.angle_gamma   90.00
#
_symmetry.space_group_name_H-M   'P 1'
#
loop_
_entity.id
_entity.type
_entity.pdbx_description
1 polymer ?
#
loop_
_entity_poly.entity_id
_entity_poly.type
_entity_poly.pdbx_seq_one_letter_code
_entity_poly.pdbx_strand_id
1 'polypeptide(L)'
;MNQKQDNLITVLDAGSTKSCVLVAELQDGVLRYRGHGVEPSRGMRKGLIAELGPAAEAINRAALTAERMAKAGIETAVVGIGGTHVRGVNSRGGISMGSRMREITREEVKAAVDRARSVALAPDREVLHLLPQEFILDDQAGIHDPVGMVGNKLEVNLHLSTCSGGVAQSVITCANRAGLEVMEDRKSVV
;
A
#
# COMPACT_ATOMS: atom_id res chain seq x y z
N MET A 1 17.18 -23.22 13.13
CA MET A 1 17.94 -22.11 12.58
C MET A 1 17.00 -21.29 11.73
N ASN A 2 16.92 -20.01 11.91
CA ASN A 2 16.13 -18.98 11.16
C ASN A 2 14.64 -18.75 11.46
N GLN A 3 14.15 -18.93 12.67
CA GLN A 3 12.83 -18.36 13.04
C GLN A 3 12.86 -16.84 13.38
N LYS A 4 14.05 -16.21 13.38
CA LYS A 4 14.17 -14.77 13.73
C LYS A 4 13.99 -13.80 12.56
N GLN A 5 14.01 -14.26 11.32
CA GLN A 5 13.86 -13.39 10.14
C GLN A 5 12.38 -13.20 9.72
N ASP A 6 11.51 -14.16 10.03
CA ASP A 6 10.11 -14.14 9.57
C ASP A 6 9.23 -13.04 10.18
N ASN A 7 9.70 -12.39 11.27
CA ASN A 7 8.97 -11.34 11.97
C ASN A 7 9.52 -9.93 11.74
N LEU A 8 10.54 -9.76 10.90
CA LEU A 8 11.06 -8.43 10.59
C LEU A 8 10.25 -7.77 9.48
N ILE A 9 9.87 -6.55 9.73
CA ILE A 9 9.20 -5.68 8.77
C ILE A 9 10.13 -4.53 8.46
N THR A 10 10.47 -4.38 7.19
CA THR A 10 11.29 -3.28 6.70
C THR A 10 10.44 -2.34 5.84
N VAL A 11 10.60 -1.05 6.06
CA VAL A 11 9.94 0.00 5.28
C VAL A 11 10.98 0.91 4.65
N LEU A 12 10.86 1.16 3.35
CA LEU A 12 11.64 2.15 2.61
C LEU A 12 10.78 3.37 2.32
N ASP A 13 11.23 4.54 2.76
CA ASP A 13 10.75 5.84 2.29
C ASP A 13 11.83 6.50 1.42
N ALA A 14 11.61 6.50 0.12
CA ALA A 14 12.50 7.13 -0.85
C ALA A 14 11.99 8.55 -1.19
N GLY A 15 12.40 9.51 -0.38
CA GLY A 15 12.01 10.92 -0.53
C GLY A 15 12.99 11.75 -1.36
N SER A 16 12.60 12.97 -1.74
CA SER A 16 13.45 13.89 -2.51
C SER A 16 14.63 14.47 -1.72
N THR A 17 14.52 14.49 -0.40
CA THR A 17 15.55 15.07 0.50
C THR A 17 16.39 13.98 1.15
N LYS A 18 15.74 12.91 1.57
CA LYS A 18 16.36 11.78 2.25
C LYS A 18 15.73 10.48 1.81
N SER A 19 16.53 9.40 1.80
CA SER A 19 16.08 8.01 1.76
C SER A 19 16.20 7.43 3.15
N CYS A 20 15.13 6.81 3.65
CA CYS A 20 15.07 6.24 4.98
C CYS A 20 14.64 4.77 4.89
N VAL A 21 15.39 3.90 5.56
CA VAL A 21 15.03 2.49 5.77
C VAL A 21 14.80 2.28 7.25
N LEU A 22 13.61 1.81 7.62
CA LEU A 22 13.22 1.51 8.99
C LEU A 22 12.99 0.01 9.14
N VAL A 23 13.50 -0.55 10.22
CA VAL A 23 13.33 -1.97 10.59
C VAL A 23 12.60 -2.08 11.90
N ALA A 24 11.54 -2.84 11.91
CA ALA A 24 10.78 -3.20 13.09
C ALA A 24 10.62 -4.73 13.17
N GLU A 25 10.38 -5.25 14.36
CA GLU A 25 10.03 -6.65 14.60
C GLU A 25 8.59 -6.72 15.09
N LEU A 26 7.80 -7.59 14.49
CA LEU A 26 6.45 -7.89 14.96
C LEU A 26 6.56 -8.94 16.08
N GLN A 27 6.27 -8.54 17.32
CA GLN A 27 6.28 -9.42 18.48
C GLN A 27 4.95 -9.29 19.24
N ASP A 28 4.24 -10.39 19.39
CA ASP A 28 2.94 -10.43 20.08
C ASP A 28 1.90 -9.40 19.54
N GLY A 29 1.89 -9.21 18.21
CA GLY A 29 1.01 -8.22 17.56
C GLY A 29 1.46 -6.77 17.69
N VAL A 30 2.62 -6.50 18.31
CA VAL A 30 3.18 -5.15 18.50
C VAL A 30 4.45 -4.98 17.68
N LEU A 31 4.53 -3.87 16.95
CA LEU A 31 5.76 -3.49 16.24
C LEU A 31 6.78 -2.90 17.22
N ARG A 32 7.95 -3.53 17.27
CA ARG A 32 9.10 -3.07 18.06
C ARG A 32 10.18 -2.55 17.15
N TYR A 33 10.60 -1.32 17.38
CA TYR A 33 11.70 -0.70 16.66
C TYR A 33 13.01 -1.49 16.85
N ARG A 34 13.72 -1.74 15.74
CA ARG A 34 15.00 -2.46 15.74
C ARG A 34 16.17 -1.61 15.20
N GLY A 35 15.90 -0.74 14.24
CA GLY A 35 16.93 0.10 13.67
C GLY A 35 16.44 0.92 12.49
N HIS A 36 17.25 1.87 12.06
CA HIS A 36 17.00 2.64 10.85
C HIS A 36 18.32 3.11 10.21
N GLY A 37 18.23 3.45 8.94
CA GLY A 37 19.27 4.16 8.23
C GLY A 37 18.67 5.34 7.46
N VAL A 38 19.36 6.45 7.46
CA VAL A 38 18.96 7.66 6.75
C VAL A 38 20.13 8.18 5.95
N GLU A 39 19.92 8.41 4.67
CA GLU A 39 20.92 8.98 3.75
C GLU A 39 20.32 10.18 2.99
N PRO A 40 21.10 11.22 2.74
CA PRO A 40 20.68 12.27 1.82
C PRO A 40 20.35 11.68 0.45
N SER A 41 19.18 12.00 -0.08
CA SER A 41 18.77 11.50 -1.39
C SER A 41 19.64 12.09 -2.50
N ARG A 42 20.01 11.25 -3.44
CA ARG A 42 20.65 11.61 -4.69
C ARG A 42 19.83 11.04 -5.84
N GLY A 43 19.87 11.69 -7.00
CA GLY A 43 19.11 11.20 -8.17
C GLY A 43 17.59 11.23 -8.04
N MET A 44 17.06 11.92 -7.01
CA MET A 44 15.61 12.11 -6.82
C MET A 44 15.22 13.59 -6.91
N ARG A 45 14.08 13.86 -7.53
CA ARG A 45 13.56 15.23 -7.69
C ARG A 45 12.03 15.22 -7.63
N LYS A 46 11.45 15.98 -6.69
CA LYS A 46 9.99 16.13 -6.51
C LYS A 46 9.24 14.79 -6.41
N GLY A 47 9.82 13.82 -5.69
CA GLY A 47 9.23 12.48 -5.53
C GLY A 47 9.43 11.55 -6.74
N LEU A 48 10.22 11.95 -7.74
CA LEU A 48 10.52 11.17 -8.93
C LEU A 48 11.97 10.74 -8.94
N ILE A 49 12.26 9.57 -9.48
CA ILE A 49 13.63 9.10 -9.76
C ILE A 49 14.08 9.78 -11.05
N ALA A 50 15.05 10.68 -10.93
CA ALA A 50 15.69 11.36 -12.07
C ALA A 50 16.93 10.61 -12.55
N GLU A 51 17.69 10.01 -11.62
CA GLU A 51 18.89 9.23 -11.91
C GLU A 51 18.90 7.95 -11.07
N LEU A 52 18.70 6.82 -11.72
CA LEU A 52 18.50 5.53 -11.06
C LEU A 52 19.72 5.08 -10.25
N GLY A 53 20.95 5.25 -10.77
CA GLY A 53 22.18 4.84 -10.12
C GLY A 53 22.39 5.53 -8.76
N PRO A 54 22.52 6.88 -8.74
CA PRO A 54 22.67 7.64 -7.51
C PRO A 54 21.54 7.42 -6.49
N ALA A 55 20.29 7.23 -6.95
CA ALA A 55 19.17 6.94 -6.06
C ALA A 55 19.30 5.56 -5.41
N ALA A 56 19.62 4.53 -6.19
CA ALA A 56 19.84 3.17 -5.68
C ALA A 56 21.01 3.10 -4.68
N GLU A 57 22.11 3.85 -4.95
CA GLU A 57 23.23 3.92 -4.00
C GLU A 57 22.85 4.56 -2.67
N ALA A 58 22.04 5.63 -2.69
CA ALA A 58 21.57 6.27 -1.46
C ALA A 58 20.68 5.33 -0.64
N ILE A 59 19.76 4.63 -1.30
CA ILE A 59 18.90 3.62 -0.67
C ILE A 59 19.76 2.48 -0.09
N ASN A 60 20.72 1.96 -0.85
CA ASN A 60 21.59 0.87 -0.38
C ASN A 60 22.38 1.27 0.88
N ARG A 61 22.94 2.50 0.92
CA ARG A 61 23.64 2.99 2.12
C ARG A 61 22.73 3.11 3.34
N ALA A 62 21.49 3.58 3.12
CA ALA A 62 20.49 3.62 4.19
C ALA A 62 20.15 2.20 4.69
N ALA A 63 19.97 1.24 3.77
CA ALA A 63 19.71 -0.16 4.11
C ALA A 63 20.85 -0.77 4.93
N LEU A 64 22.10 -0.64 4.49
CA LEU A 64 23.28 -1.13 5.21
C LEU A 64 23.42 -0.53 6.61
N THR A 65 23.02 0.73 6.79
CA THR A 65 23.02 1.37 8.10
C THR A 65 21.93 0.81 9.00
N ALA A 66 20.74 0.59 8.45
CA ALA A 66 19.60 -0.04 9.15
C ALA A 66 19.94 -1.48 9.58
N GLU A 67 20.55 -2.29 8.70
CA GLU A 67 21.01 -3.66 9.01
C GLU A 67 21.98 -3.70 10.17
N ARG A 68 22.99 -2.83 10.14
CA ARG A 68 23.98 -2.73 11.23
C ARG A 68 23.34 -2.40 12.57
N MET A 69 22.36 -1.48 12.58
CA MET A 69 21.63 -1.10 13.78
C MET A 69 20.69 -2.19 14.26
N ALA A 70 19.94 -2.80 13.35
CA ALA A 70 19.03 -3.90 13.64
C ALA A 70 19.74 -5.22 14.00
N LYS A 71 21.03 -5.35 13.64
CA LYS A 71 21.82 -6.59 13.71
C LYS A 71 21.14 -7.76 12.97
N ALA A 72 20.56 -7.47 11.83
CA ALA A 72 19.84 -8.42 10.98
C ALA A 72 19.98 -8.02 9.50
N GLY A 73 20.03 -9.00 8.60
CA GLY A 73 19.99 -8.76 7.17
C GLY A 73 18.59 -8.31 6.73
N ILE A 74 18.53 -7.47 5.70
CA ILE A 74 17.29 -6.97 5.09
C ILE A 74 17.27 -7.42 3.64
N GLU A 75 16.30 -8.26 3.29
CA GLU A 75 16.13 -8.77 1.91
C GLU A 75 14.92 -8.13 1.23
N THR A 76 13.86 -7.88 2.00
CA THR A 76 12.59 -7.37 1.50
C THR A 76 12.18 -6.07 2.17
N ALA A 77 11.42 -5.23 1.46
CA ALA A 77 10.87 -4.00 2.03
C ALA A 77 9.49 -3.64 1.47
N VAL A 78 8.65 -3.06 2.33
CA VAL A 78 7.47 -2.31 1.92
C VAL A 78 7.93 -0.92 1.52
N VAL A 79 7.52 -0.44 0.35
CA VAL A 79 7.99 0.84 -0.19
C VAL A 79 6.88 1.88 -0.16
N GLY A 80 7.15 3.00 0.51
CA GLY A 80 6.28 4.18 0.49
C GLY A 80 6.40 4.93 -0.84
N ILE A 81 5.26 5.16 -1.50
CA ILE A 81 5.18 5.94 -2.73
C ILE A 81 4.49 7.27 -2.42
N GLY A 82 5.18 8.38 -2.64
CA GLY A 82 4.69 9.73 -2.39
C GLY A 82 5.10 10.71 -3.49
N GLY A 83 4.39 11.83 -3.57
CA GLY A 83 4.71 12.88 -4.53
C GLY A 83 3.48 13.41 -5.28
N THR A 84 3.70 14.36 -6.20
CA THR A 84 2.62 15.03 -6.94
C THR A 84 1.85 14.14 -7.91
N HIS A 85 2.36 12.93 -8.18
CA HIS A 85 1.74 11.92 -9.04
C HIS A 85 0.73 11.03 -8.29
N VAL A 86 0.73 11.07 -6.96
CA VAL A 86 -0.28 10.40 -6.14
C VAL A 86 -1.56 11.22 -6.15
N ARG A 87 -2.69 10.58 -6.41
CA ARG A 87 -4.01 11.24 -6.47
C ARG A 87 -5.06 10.37 -5.80
N GLY A 88 -5.99 11.03 -5.10
CA GLY A 88 -7.20 10.42 -4.60
C GLY A 88 -8.32 10.51 -5.64
N VAL A 89 -9.11 9.47 -5.77
CA VAL A 89 -10.32 9.40 -6.58
C VAL A 89 -11.42 8.77 -5.73
N ASN A 90 -12.57 9.43 -5.65
CA ASN A 90 -13.75 8.86 -5.00
C ASN A 90 -14.61 8.16 -6.03
N SER A 91 -15.11 7.01 -5.69
CA SER A 91 -15.99 6.20 -6.51
C SER A 91 -17.13 5.67 -5.66
N ARG A 92 -18.27 5.44 -6.31
CA ARG A 92 -19.41 4.73 -5.74
C ARG A 92 -19.77 3.58 -6.66
N GLY A 93 -19.96 2.42 -6.09
CA GLY A 93 -20.40 1.24 -6.80
C GLY A 93 -21.23 0.35 -5.90
N GLY A 94 -21.90 -0.62 -6.48
CA GLY A 94 -22.75 -1.51 -5.69
C GLY A 94 -23.30 -2.65 -6.51
N ILE A 95 -23.98 -3.53 -5.81
CA ILE A 95 -24.64 -4.71 -6.34
C ILE A 95 -26.10 -4.74 -5.89
N SER A 96 -26.97 -5.30 -6.74
CA SER A 96 -28.32 -5.68 -6.35
C SER A 96 -28.38 -7.18 -6.18
N MET A 97 -28.99 -7.62 -5.09
CA MET A 97 -29.09 -9.03 -4.71
C MET A 97 -30.44 -9.65 -5.12
N GLY A 98 -31.23 -8.91 -5.89
CA GLY A 98 -32.54 -9.33 -6.36
C GLY A 98 -33.71 -8.80 -5.51
N SER A 99 -34.89 -9.36 -5.71
CA SER A 99 -36.12 -8.87 -5.09
C SER A 99 -36.39 -9.44 -3.68
N ARG A 100 -35.60 -10.39 -3.23
CA ARG A 100 -35.73 -10.98 -1.88
C ARG A 100 -34.64 -10.45 -0.99
N MET A 101 -35.00 -9.93 0.16
CA MET A 101 -34.04 -9.57 1.21
C MET A 101 -33.23 -10.80 1.63
N ARG A 102 -31.92 -10.66 1.72
CA ARG A 102 -31.04 -11.71 2.21
C ARG A 102 -29.90 -11.10 3.04
N GLU A 103 -29.28 -11.95 3.82
CA GLU A 103 -28.12 -11.57 4.62
C GLU A 103 -26.93 -11.23 3.72
N ILE A 104 -26.22 -10.15 4.06
CA ILE A 104 -25.01 -9.71 3.40
C ILE A 104 -23.86 -10.56 3.88
N THR A 105 -23.17 -11.20 2.96
CA THR A 105 -21.95 -11.96 3.23
C THR A 105 -20.71 -11.14 2.83
N ARG A 106 -19.53 -11.65 3.19
CA ARG A 106 -18.26 -11.07 2.75
C ARG A 106 -18.09 -11.06 1.23
N GLU A 107 -18.72 -12.00 0.54
CA GLU A 107 -18.69 -12.08 -0.93
C GLU A 107 -19.43 -10.92 -1.57
N GLU A 108 -20.60 -10.53 -1.03
CA GLU A 108 -21.35 -9.36 -1.49
C GLU A 108 -20.58 -8.07 -1.21
N VAL A 109 -19.95 -7.96 -0.04
CA VAL A 109 -19.09 -6.81 0.29
C VAL A 109 -17.94 -6.68 -0.72
N LYS A 110 -17.24 -7.78 -0.98
CA LYS A 110 -16.17 -7.82 -1.98
C LYS A 110 -16.67 -7.43 -3.37
N ALA A 111 -17.82 -7.99 -3.80
CA ALA A 111 -18.39 -7.69 -5.10
C ALA A 111 -18.80 -6.21 -5.24
N ALA A 112 -19.32 -5.58 -4.18
CA ALA A 112 -19.64 -4.16 -4.17
C ALA A 112 -18.37 -3.30 -4.30
N VAL A 113 -17.30 -3.64 -3.57
CA VAL A 113 -15.99 -2.97 -3.64
C VAL A 113 -15.37 -3.13 -5.03
N ASP A 114 -15.39 -4.33 -5.61
CA ASP A 114 -14.85 -4.58 -6.96
C ASP A 114 -15.63 -3.78 -8.02
N ARG A 115 -16.93 -3.61 -7.84
CA ARG A 115 -17.77 -2.78 -8.71
C ARG A 115 -17.38 -1.30 -8.59
N ALA A 116 -17.18 -0.80 -7.37
CA ALA A 116 -16.72 0.56 -7.14
C ALA A 116 -15.30 0.80 -7.67
N ARG A 117 -14.42 -0.19 -7.58
CA ARG A 117 -13.06 -0.16 -8.11
C ARG A 117 -13.02 -0.07 -9.64
N SER A 118 -13.99 -0.67 -10.34
CA SER A 118 -14.04 -0.71 -11.82
C SER A 118 -14.33 0.65 -12.48
N VAL A 119 -14.22 1.75 -11.74
CA VAL A 119 -14.19 3.10 -12.30
C VAL A 119 -13.04 3.19 -13.30
N ALA A 120 -13.30 3.82 -14.45
CA ALA A 120 -12.32 4.02 -15.50
C ALA A 120 -11.13 4.86 -14.98
N LEU A 121 -10.08 4.19 -14.54
CA LEU A 121 -8.78 4.81 -14.29
C LEU A 121 -8.08 5.01 -15.63
N ALA A 122 -7.31 6.09 -15.74
CA ALA A 122 -6.45 6.26 -16.91
C ALA A 122 -5.48 5.07 -17.01
N PRO A 123 -5.13 4.60 -18.23
CA PRO A 123 -4.32 3.40 -18.44
C PRO A 123 -2.94 3.41 -17.78
N ASP A 124 -2.42 4.62 -17.50
CA ASP A 124 -1.11 4.84 -16.86
C ASP A 124 -1.18 4.88 -15.34
N ARG A 125 -2.36 4.65 -14.75
CA ARG A 125 -2.55 4.74 -13.30
C ARG A 125 -2.72 3.37 -12.65
N GLU A 126 -2.07 3.22 -11.51
CA GLU A 126 -2.18 2.06 -10.63
C GLU A 126 -2.84 2.45 -9.32
N VAL A 127 -3.62 1.52 -8.77
CA VAL A 127 -4.25 1.67 -7.46
C VAL A 127 -3.25 1.26 -6.38
N LEU A 128 -2.95 2.20 -5.48
CA LEU A 128 -2.12 1.96 -4.29
C LEU A 128 -2.97 1.41 -3.15
N HIS A 129 -4.10 2.07 -2.86
CA HIS A 129 -4.99 1.69 -1.77
C HIS A 129 -6.45 1.79 -2.19
N LEU A 130 -7.26 0.86 -1.67
CA LEU A 130 -8.72 0.87 -1.71
C LEU A 130 -9.21 1.10 -0.28
N LEU A 131 -9.91 2.19 -0.05
CA LEU A 131 -10.33 2.61 1.28
C LEU A 131 -11.86 2.78 1.29
N PRO A 132 -12.62 1.74 1.66
CA PRO A 132 -14.06 1.89 1.88
C PRO A 132 -14.30 2.96 2.94
N GLN A 133 -15.17 3.93 2.63
CA GLN A 133 -15.50 5.01 3.54
C GLN A 133 -16.77 4.68 4.32
N GLU A 134 -17.78 4.22 3.62
CA GLU A 134 -19.04 3.76 4.17
C GLU A 134 -19.74 2.82 3.20
N PHE A 135 -20.59 1.98 3.73
CA PHE A 135 -21.54 1.19 2.96
C PHE A 135 -22.94 1.79 3.07
N ILE A 136 -23.75 1.52 2.05
CA ILE A 136 -25.15 1.96 1.95
C ILE A 136 -25.96 0.72 1.64
N LEU A 137 -26.88 0.37 2.53
CA LEU A 137 -27.80 -0.77 2.38
C LEU A 137 -29.22 -0.29 2.28
N ASP A 138 -29.88 -0.56 1.14
CA ASP A 138 -31.27 -0.12 0.87
C ASP A 138 -31.51 1.35 1.21
N ASP A 139 -30.62 2.26 0.76
CA ASP A 139 -30.61 3.70 1.01
C ASP A 139 -30.21 4.14 2.44
N GLN A 140 -29.93 3.22 3.35
CA GLN A 140 -29.36 3.53 4.67
C GLN A 140 -27.85 3.70 4.54
N ALA A 141 -27.36 4.92 4.65
CA ALA A 141 -25.93 5.27 4.65
C ALA A 141 -25.28 5.16 6.04
N GLY A 142 -23.95 5.34 6.09
CA GLY A 142 -23.18 5.38 7.34
C GLY A 142 -22.87 4.01 7.94
N ILE A 143 -23.00 2.94 7.18
CA ILE A 143 -22.69 1.58 7.63
C ILE A 143 -21.19 1.33 7.47
N HIS A 144 -20.50 0.92 8.54
CA HIS A 144 -19.07 0.58 8.49
C HIS A 144 -18.84 -0.89 8.14
N ASP A 145 -19.63 -1.79 8.68
CA ASP A 145 -19.59 -3.22 8.37
C ASP A 145 -21.00 -3.73 8.09
N PRO A 146 -21.35 -4.05 6.83
CA PRO A 146 -22.66 -4.55 6.46
C PRO A 146 -22.82 -6.06 6.61
N VAL A 147 -21.75 -6.81 6.96
CA VAL A 147 -21.82 -8.28 7.08
C VAL A 147 -22.82 -8.69 8.15
N GLY A 148 -23.73 -9.61 7.80
CA GLY A 148 -24.82 -10.08 8.68
C GLY A 148 -26.06 -9.21 8.66
N MET A 149 -26.03 -8.02 8.04
CA MET A 149 -27.26 -7.21 7.83
C MET A 149 -28.11 -7.81 6.70
N VAL A 150 -29.39 -7.49 6.69
CA VAL A 150 -30.34 -8.01 5.70
C VAL A 150 -30.80 -6.89 4.78
N GLY A 151 -30.71 -7.11 3.46
CA GLY A 151 -31.12 -6.11 2.47
C GLY A 151 -31.13 -6.64 1.04
N ASN A 152 -31.44 -5.75 0.10
CA ASN A 152 -31.56 -6.05 -1.34
C ASN A 152 -30.49 -5.40 -2.20
N LYS A 153 -29.96 -4.26 -1.78
CA LYS A 153 -28.99 -3.45 -2.54
C LYS A 153 -27.88 -2.99 -1.62
N LEU A 154 -26.66 -3.40 -1.93
CA LEU A 154 -25.45 -2.95 -1.22
C LEU A 154 -24.63 -2.05 -2.12
N GLU A 155 -24.35 -0.84 -1.66
CA GLU A 155 -23.42 0.10 -2.31
C GLU A 155 -22.27 0.45 -1.35
N VAL A 156 -21.17 0.92 -1.91
CA VAL A 156 -20.02 1.40 -1.15
C VAL A 156 -19.52 2.72 -1.72
N ASN A 157 -19.23 3.67 -0.85
CA ASN A 157 -18.42 4.85 -1.17
C ASN A 157 -16.95 4.49 -0.92
N LEU A 158 -16.16 4.49 -1.99
CA LEU A 158 -14.77 4.02 -2.01
C LEU A 158 -13.84 5.17 -2.33
N HIS A 159 -12.82 5.39 -1.51
CA HIS A 159 -11.68 6.24 -1.84
C HIS A 159 -10.55 5.40 -2.40
N LEU A 160 -10.09 5.73 -3.61
CA LEU A 160 -8.95 5.10 -4.25
C LEU A 160 -7.75 6.03 -4.17
N SER A 161 -6.66 5.59 -3.56
CA SER A 161 -5.37 6.23 -3.72
C SER A 161 -4.67 5.62 -4.92
N THR A 162 -4.25 6.47 -5.85
CA THR A 162 -3.66 6.03 -7.14
C THR A 162 -2.36 6.74 -7.43
N CYS A 163 -1.48 6.12 -8.19
CA CYS A 163 -0.23 6.73 -8.66
C CYS A 163 -0.01 6.51 -10.16
N SER A 164 1.00 7.16 -10.73
CA SER A 164 1.48 6.81 -12.07
C SER A 164 2.22 5.48 -12.03
N GLY A 165 1.82 4.52 -12.86
CA GLY A 165 2.44 3.19 -12.93
C GLY A 165 3.92 3.25 -13.30
N GLY A 166 4.30 4.13 -14.22
CA GLY A 166 5.71 4.31 -14.58
C GLY A 166 6.58 4.83 -13.42
N VAL A 167 6.01 5.68 -12.55
CA VAL A 167 6.71 6.16 -11.37
C VAL A 167 6.82 5.07 -10.30
N ALA A 168 5.75 4.34 -10.04
CA ALA A 168 5.76 3.18 -9.14
C ALA A 168 6.81 2.17 -9.58
N GLN A 169 6.82 1.81 -10.86
CA GLN A 169 7.80 0.87 -11.42
C GLN A 169 9.24 1.38 -11.30
N SER A 170 9.47 2.68 -11.46
CA SER A 170 10.80 3.27 -11.28
C SER A 170 11.30 3.15 -9.85
N VAL A 171 10.42 3.36 -8.85
CA VAL A 171 10.76 3.21 -7.43
C VAL A 171 11.04 1.74 -7.09
N ILE A 172 10.22 0.81 -7.57
CA ILE A 172 10.44 -0.64 -7.40
C ILE A 172 11.79 -1.06 -8.00
N THR A 173 12.06 -0.65 -9.23
CA THR A 173 13.32 -0.94 -9.90
C THR A 173 14.52 -0.39 -9.12
N CYS A 174 14.38 0.81 -8.55
CA CYS A 174 15.42 1.45 -7.75
C CYS A 174 15.68 0.70 -6.44
N ALA A 175 14.63 0.27 -5.73
CA ALA A 175 14.73 -0.51 -4.51
C ALA A 175 15.39 -1.88 -4.78
N ASN A 176 14.94 -2.58 -5.82
CA ASN A 176 15.53 -3.86 -6.23
C ASN A 176 17.01 -3.73 -6.58
N ARG A 177 17.39 -2.65 -7.29
CA ARG A 177 18.81 -2.37 -7.61
C ARG A 177 19.63 -2.03 -6.36
N ALA A 178 19.01 -1.51 -5.33
CA ALA A 178 19.62 -1.28 -4.03
C ALA A 178 19.75 -2.54 -3.17
N GLY A 179 19.25 -3.69 -3.63
CA GLY A 179 19.28 -4.98 -2.94
C GLY A 179 18.07 -5.24 -2.06
N LEU A 180 17.00 -4.45 -2.18
CA LEU A 180 15.75 -4.62 -1.46
C LEU A 180 14.65 -5.13 -2.40
N GLU A 181 14.20 -6.36 -2.23
CA GLU A 181 13.04 -6.87 -2.94
C GLU A 181 11.77 -6.19 -2.42
N VAL A 182 10.99 -5.61 -3.32
CA VAL A 182 9.77 -4.92 -2.94
C VAL A 182 8.65 -5.93 -2.71
N MET A 183 8.12 -5.95 -1.49
CA MET A 183 6.94 -6.74 -1.15
C MET A 183 5.71 -6.10 -1.80
N GLU A 184 5.09 -6.82 -2.73
CA GLU A 184 3.76 -6.44 -3.24
C GLU A 184 2.71 -6.78 -2.17
N ASP A 185 2.27 -5.81 -1.42
CA ASP A 185 1.08 -5.98 -0.56
C ASP A 185 -0.19 -5.88 -1.42
N ARG A 186 -0.55 -6.99 -2.08
CA ARG A 186 -1.81 -7.13 -2.83
C ARG A 186 -3.00 -7.44 -1.94
N LYS A 187 -2.88 -7.41 -0.62
CA LYS A 187 -3.89 -7.88 0.33
C LYS A 187 -4.56 -6.80 1.17
N SER A 188 -4.44 -5.54 0.84
CA SER A 188 -5.26 -4.52 1.50
C SER A 188 -6.64 -4.39 0.82
N VAL A 189 -7.41 -5.46 0.85
CA VAL A 189 -8.86 -5.39 0.62
C VAL A 189 -9.53 -6.11 1.77
N VAL A 190 -10.06 -5.33 2.72
CA VAL A 190 -11.06 -5.63 3.78
C VAL A 190 -10.95 -7.01 4.42
#